data_54c2da036a9ca8196c8a76329d56d8cb
#
_entry.id   54c2da036a9ca8196c8a76329d56d8cb
#
_cell.length_a   1.000
_cell.length_b   1.000
_cell.length_c   1.000
_cell.angle_alpha   90.00
_cell.angle_beta   90.00
_cell.angle_gamma   90.00
#
_symmetry.space_group_name_H-M   'P 1'
#
loop_
_entity.id
_entity.type
_entity.pdbx_description
1 polymer ?
#
loop_
_entity_poly.entity_id
_entity_poly.type
_entity_poly.pdbx_seq_one_letter_code
_entity_poly.pdbx_strand_id
1 'polypeptide(L)'
;MESITLDAIDLQLLDLLQHDAAQSNQALAERVHVSPPTCLRRVKRLHDVGLIERQVALLQPDRLAAVQGHGLACIVEVSLDRQSAEALGAFEARAVADAEVQQCWRVSPGPDFVLVVHTRDMPGYLALSQRLFTADANVRNVKAFFSTKRAKFETKVPLALTQ
;
A
#
# COMPACT_ATOMS: atom_id res chain seq x y z
N MET A 1 24.89 -1.90 -3.51
CA MET A 1 23.62 -2.64 -3.70
C MET A 1 23.94 -3.84 -4.56
N GLU A 2 23.86 -5.07 -4.02
CA GLU A 2 24.00 -6.27 -4.84
C GLU A 2 22.90 -6.26 -5.91
N SER A 3 23.25 -6.53 -7.17
CA SER A 3 22.28 -6.63 -8.26
C SER A 3 21.45 -7.89 -8.05
N ILE A 4 20.16 -7.71 -7.71
CA ILE A 4 19.22 -8.81 -7.60
C ILE A 4 18.92 -9.32 -9.03
N THR A 5 19.40 -10.52 -9.35
CA THR A 5 19.09 -11.16 -10.64
C THR A 5 17.89 -12.08 -10.47
N LEU A 6 16.86 -11.88 -11.30
CA LEU A 6 15.65 -12.69 -11.37
C LEU A 6 15.64 -13.48 -12.67
N ASP A 7 15.28 -14.75 -12.60
CA ASP A 7 15.01 -15.56 -13.77
C ASP A 7 13.49 -15.65 -14.07
N ALA A 8 13.13 -16.28 -15.16
CA ALA A 8 11.74 -16.43 -15.60
C ALA A 8 10.86 -17.12 -14.54
N ILE A 9 11.42 -18.10 -13.80
CA ILE A 9 10.71 -18.83 -12.75
C ILE A 9 10.43 -17.91 -11.55
N ASP A 10 11.39 -17.08 -11.18
CA ASP A 10 11.20 -16.10 -10.08
C ASP A 10 10.10 -15.09 -10.42
N LEU A 11 10.07 -14.59 -11.66
CA LEU A 11 9.02 -13.69 -12.13
C LEU A 11 7.64 -14.36 -12.14
N GLN A 12 7.56 -15.64 -12.58
CA GLN A 12 6.31 -16.41 -12.53
C GLN A 12 5.84 -16.63 -11.09
N LEU A 13 6.73 -16.96 -10.16
CA LEU A 13 6.40 -17.10 -8.73
C LEU A 13 5.86 -15.80 -8.15
N LEU A 14 6.51 -14.67 -8.43
CA LEU A 14 6.03 -13.34 -8.01
C LEU A 14 4.65 -13.03 -8.60
N ASP A 15 4.41 -13.34 -9.87
CA ASP A 15 3.11 -13.13 -10.50
C ASP A 15 2.01 -13.97 -9.85
N LEU A 16 2.27 -15.25 -9.59
CA LEU A 16 1.35 -16.15 -8.93
C LEU A 16 1.00 -15.68 -7.51
N LEU A 17 2.01 -15.29 -6.74
CA LEU A 17 1.85 -14.83 -5.36
C LEU A 17 1.10 -13.49 -5.26
N GLN A 18 1.23 -12.61 -6.27
CA GLN A 18 0.44 -11.38 -6.33
C GLN A 18 -1.06 -11.63 -6.58
N HIS A 19 -1.41 -12.75 -7.24
CA HIS A 19 -2.81 -13.12 -7.47
C HIS A 19 -3.41 -13.83 -6.26
N ASP A 20 -2.68 -14.79 -5.71
CA ASP A 20 -3.12 -15.59 -4.55
C ASP A 20 -1.90 -16.09 -3.77
N ALA A 21 -1.66 -15.46 -2.64
CA ALA A 21 -0.58 -15.82 -1.73
C ALA A 21 -0.92 -16.99 -0.78
N ALA A 22 -2.18 -17.48 -0.81
CA ALA A 22 -2.61 -18.62 0.01
C ALA A 22 -2.30 -20.00 -0.64
N GLN A 23 -1.77 -20.00 -1.87
CA GLN A 23 -1.40 -21.24 -2.56
C GLN A 23 -0.33 -22.02 -1.78
N SER A 24 -0.48 -23.36 -1.73
CA SER A 24 0.53 -24.20 -1.13
C SER A 24 1.82 -24.18 -1.95
N ASN A 25 2.96 -24.46 -1.29
CA ASN A 25 4.24 -24.58 -2.00
C ASN A 25 4.22 -25.68 -3.09
N GLN A 26 3.46 -26.74 -2.88
CA GLN A 26 3.30 -27.81 -3.88
C GLN A 26 2.55 -27.27 -5.12
N ALA A 27 1.44 -26.54 -4.93
CA ALA A 27 0.67 -25.96 -6.03
C ALA A 27 1.50 -24.95 -6.84
N LEU A 28 2.28 -24.11 -6.15
CA LEU A 28 3.21 -23.18 -6.81
C LEU A 28 4.28 -23.93 -7.62
N ALA A 29 4.90 -24.97 -7.04
CA ALA A 29 5.93 -25.76 -7.67
C ALA A 29 5.44 -26.44 -8.96
N GLU A 30 4.23 -27.01 -8.93
CA GLU A 30 3.56 -27.59 -10.10
C GLU A 30 3.33 -26.55 -11.20
N ARG A 31 2.86 -25.33 -10.85
CA ARG A 31 2.57 -24.28 -11.82
C ARG A 31 3.81 -23.71 -12.50
N VAL A 32 4.96 -23.68 -11.82
CA VAL A 32 6.22 -23.19 -12.40
C VAL A 32 7.17 -24.34 -12.81
N HIS A 33 6.68 -25.59 -12.80
CA HIS A 33 7.38 -26.81 -13.25
C HIS A 33 8.74 -27.03 -12.56
N VAL A 34 8.79 -26.88 -11.24
CA VAL A 34 9.97 -27.19 -10.43
C VAL A 34 9.64 -28.14 -9.28
N SER A 35 10.65 -28.72 -8.63
CA SER A 35 10.41 -29.51 -7.43
C SER A 35 9.97 -28.65 -6.23
N PRO A 36 9.13 -29.15 -5.32
CA PRO A 36 8.69 -28.41 -4.14
C PRO A 36 9.83 -27.83 -3.29
N PRO A 37 10.96 -28.54 -3.03
CA PRO A 37 12.10 -27.96 -2.33
C PRO A 37 12.73 -26.76 -3.07
N THR A 38 12.80 -26.85 -4.41
CA THR A 38 13.32 -25.76 -5.24
C THR A 38 12.40 -24.53 -5.19
N CYS A 39 11.07 -24.73 -5.28
CA CYS A 39 10.08 -23.68 -5.15
C CYS A 39 10.21 -22.98 -3.78
N LEU A 40 10.21 -23.73 -2.70
CA LEU A 40 10.33 -23.20 -1.34
C LEU A 40 11.58 -22.33 -1.16
N ARG A 41 12.75 -22.82 -1.64
CA ARG A 41 14.01 -22.08 -1.56
C ARG A 41 13.93 -20.75 -2.36
N ARG A 42 13.28 -20.75 -3.53
CA ARG A 42 13.12 -19.55 -4.36
C ARG A 42 12.19 -18.54 -3.69
N VAL A 43 11.02 -18.96 -3.23
CA VAL A 43 10.07 -18.09 -2.53
C VAL A 43 10.74 -17.48 -1.28
N LYS A 44 11.45 -18.30 -0.50
CA LYS A 44 12.21 -17.80 0.65
C LYS A 44 13.23 -16.74 0.23
N ARG A 45 14.01 -16.98 -0.83
CA ARG A 45 14.98 -16.00 -1.35
C ARG A 45 14.31 -14.69 -1.75
N LEU A 46 13.13 -14.74 -2.42
CA LEU A 46 12.39 -13.53 -2.82
C LEU A 46 11.92 -12.70 -1.60
N HIS A 47 11.60 -13.34 -0.49
CA HIS A 47 11.37 -12.66 0.79
C HIS A 47 12.66 -12.09 1.38
N ASP A 48 13.71 -12.90 1.46
CA ASP A 48 14.99 -12.52 2.10
C ASP A 48 15.64 -11.30 1.42
N VAL A 49 15.50 -11.19 0.08
CA VAL A 49 16.00 -10.03 -0.68
C VAL A 49 15.01 -8.84 -0.70
N GLY A 50 13.87 -8.94 -0.01
CA GLY A 50 12.90 -7.87 0.15
C GLY A 50 12.02 -7.56 -1.07
N LEU A 51 11.98 -8.46 -2.08
CA LEU A 51 11.07 -8.30 -3.23
C LEU A 51 9.61 -8.59 -2.87
N ILE A 52 9.39 -9.44 -1.88
CA ILE A 52 8.08 -9.63 -1.25
C ILE A 52 8.13 -8.94 0.10
N GLU A 53 7.49 -7.78 0.20
CA GLU A 53 7.45 -6.99 1.44
C GLU A 53 6.70 -7.74 2.54
N ARG A 54 5.49 -8.22 2.22
CA ARG A 54 4.59 -8.94 3.15
C ARG A 54 3.45 -9.61 2.40
N GLN A 55 2.80 -10.55 3.06
CA GLN A 55 1.55 -11.17 2.60
C GLN A 55 0.40 -10.73 3.50
N VAL A 56 -0.71 -10.32 2.92
CA VAL A 56 -1.89 -9.82 3.63
C VAL A 56 -3.18 -10.38 3.04
N ALA A 57 -4.22 -10.51 3.87
CA ALA A 57 -5.56 -10.75 3.39
C ALA A 57 -6.24 -9.42 3.03
N LEU A 58 -6.80 -9.32 1.85
CA LEU A 58 -7.64 -8.19 1.46
C LEU A 58 -9.08 -8.43 1.93
N LEU A 59 -9.58 -7.53 2.77
CA LEU A 59 -10.95 -7.62 3.28
C LEU A 59 -11.94 -6.93 2.34
N GLN A 60 -13.18 -7.41 2.32
CA GLN A 60 -14.30 -6.79 1.61
C GLN A 60 -14.98 -5.75 2.51
N PRO A 61 -14.77 -4.43 2.28
CA PRO A 61 -15.28 -3.39 3.16
C PRO A 61 -16.81 -3.39 3.25
N ASP A 62 -17.50 -3.60 2.12
CA ASP A 62 -18.98 -3.61 2.10
C ASP A 62 -19.58 -4.76 2.91
N ARG A 63 -18.92 -5.93 2.93
CA ARG A 63 -19.33 -7.04 3.79
C ARG A 63 -18.99 -6.81 5.25
N LEU A 64 -17.85 -6.22 5.51
CA LEU A 64 -17.42 -5.87 6.87
C LEU A 64 -18.31 -4.78 7.47
N ALA A 65 -18.80 -3.86 6.63
CA ALA A 65 -19.71 -2.79 7.01
C ALA A 65 -21.01 -3.30 7.65
N ALA A 66 -21.49 -4.47 7.24
CA ALA A 66 -22.67 -5.09 7.84
C ALA A 66 -22.47 -5.47 9.32
N VAL A 67 -21.21 -5.66 9.76
CA VAL A 67 -20.86 -6.06 11.13
C VAL A 67 -20.36 -4.88 11.96
N GLN A 68 -19.57 -3.99 11.35
CA GLN A 68 -18.87 -2.91 12.07
C GLN A 68 -19.36 -1.50 11.70
N GLY A 69 -20.30 -1.38 10.77
CA GLY A 69 -20.70 -0.11 10.16
C GLY A 69 -19.81 0.28 8.98
N HIS A 70 -20.26 1.22 8.19
CA HIS A 70 -19.51 1.72 7.03
C HIS A 70 -18.33 2.57 7.51
N GLY A 71 -17.13 2.20 7.06
CA GLY A 71 -15.96 3.06 7.19
C GLY A 71 -16.01 4.22 6.19
N LEU A 72 -15.25 5.26 6.46
CA LEU A 72 -15.11 6.45 5.62
C LEU A 72 -13.74 6.43 4.95
N ALA A 73 -13.71 6.20 3.64
CA ALA A 73 -12.49 6.31 2.84
C ALA A 73 -12.36 7.70 2.25
N CYS A 74 -11.20 8.30 2.35
CA CYS A 74 -10.92 9.64 1.88
C CYS A 74 -9.56 9.71 1.18
N ILE A 75 -9.52 10.42 0.04
CA ILE A 75 -8.28 10.82 -0.63
C ILE A 75 -8.02 12.26 -0.23
N VAL A 76 -6.84 12.53 0.31
CA VAL A 76 -6.48 13.86 0.85
C VAL A 76 -5.25 14.39 0.15
N GLU A 77 -5.38 15.55 -0.48
CA GLU A 77 -4.26 16.34 -1.01
C GLU A 77 -3.77 17.29 0.08
N VAL A 78 -2.46 17.32 0.31
CA VAL A 78 -1.83 18.20 1.29
C VAL A 78 -0.74 19.00 0.63
N SER A 79 -0.77 20.34 0.84
CA SER A 79 0.28 21.26 0.41
C SER A 79 0.90 21.95 1.62
N LEU A 80 2.22 22.02 1.63
CA LEU A 80 3.00 22.66 2.69
C LEU A 80 3.46 24.05 2.28
N ASP A 81 3.68 24.93 3.25
CA ASP A 81 4.29 26.24 3.00
C ASP A 81 5.80 26.11 2.75
N ARG A 82 6.48 25.32 3.57
CA ARG A 82 7.92 25.06 3.43
C ARG A 82 8.12 23.65 2.87
N GLN A 83 8.81 23.58 1.73
CA GLN A 83 9.07 22.34 0.98
C GLN A 83 10.54 21.91 1.07
N SER A 84 11.27 22.30 2.15
CA SER A 84 12.61 21.75 2.39
C SER A 84 12.53 20.24 2.63
N ALA A 85 13.62 19.52 2.34
CA ALA A 85 13.69 18.08 2.57
C ALA A 85 13.34 17.69 4.01
N GLU A 86 13.78 18.54 4.98
CA GLU A 86 13.46 18.37 6.40
C GLU A 86 11.96 18.54 6.68
N ALA A 87 11.33 19.60 6.14
CA ALA A 87 9.91 19.87 6.34
C ALA A 87 9.01 18.79 5.72
N LEU A 88 9.36 18.35 4.50
CA LEU A 88 8.67 17.25 3.83
C LEU A 88 8.83 15.94 4.62
N GLY A 89 10.05 15.61 5.06
CA GLY A 89 10.32 14.42 5.85
C GLY A 89 9.59 14.42 7.22
N ALA A 90 9.49 15.57 7.88
CA ALA A 90 8.78 15.70 9.15
C ALA A 90 7.26 15.46 9.01
N PHE A 91 6.64 15.98 7.96
CA PHE A 91 5.23 15.69 7.66
C PHE A 91 5.02 14.22 7.32
N GLU A 92 5.85 13.68 6.41
CA GLU A 92 5.78 12.27 5.98
C GLU A 92 5.87 11.30 7.17
N ALA A 93 6.82 11.52 8.08
CA ALA A 93 7.00 10.69 9.27
C ALA A 93 5.75 10.67 10.16
N ARG A 94 5.07 11.81 10.34
CA ARG A 94 3.82 11.87 11.11
C ARG A 94 2.67 11.17 10.38
N ALA A 95 2.53 11.39 9.08
CA ALA A 95 1.48 10.76 8.28
C ALA A 95 1.63 9.23 8.27
N VAL A 96 2.87 8.72 8.09
CA VAL A 96 3.14 7.28 8.08
C VAL A 96 2.92 6.62 9.45
N ALA A 97 3.14 7.35 10.54
CA ALA A 97 2.93 6.85 11.89
C ALA A 97 1.44 6.78 12.29
N ASP A 98 0.54 7.45 11.56
CA ASP A 98 -0.90 7.45 11.86
C ASP A 98 -1.59 6.20 11.30
N ALA A 99 -2.24 5.42 12.19
CA ALA A 99 -2.87 4.15 11.83
C ALA A 99 -4.06 4.28 10.84
N GLU A 100 -4.68 5.47 10.76
CA GLU A 100 -5.79 5.74 9.84
C GLU A 100 -5.30 6.16 8.44
N VAL A 101 -4.00 6.45 8.29
CA VAL A 101 -3.37 6.69 6.98
C VAL A 101 -2.93 5.35 6.39
N GLN A 102 -3.60 4.92 5.33
CA GLN A 102 -3.31 3.67 4.65
C GLN A 102 -2.22 3.81 3.60
N GLN A 103 -2.15 4.98 2.94
CA GLN A 103 -1.14 5.28 1.93
C GLN A 103 -0.70 6.74 2.06
N CYS A 104 0.60 6.97 1.88
CA CYS A 104 1.20 8.30 1.84
C CYS A 104 2.10 8.38 0.61
N TRP A 105 1.76 9.26 -0.31
CA TRP A 105 2.49 9.48 -1.55
C TRP A 105 3.02 10.89 -1.60
N ARG A 106 4.34 11.05 -1.79
CA ARG A 106 4.93 12.33 -2.18
C ARG A 106 4.78 12.47 -3.68
N VAL A 107 4.21 13.58 -4.16
CA VAL A 107 3.84 13.76 -5.56
C VAL A 107 4.37 15.07 -6.14
N SER A 108 4.44 15.15 -7.47
CA SER A 108 4.84 16.34 -8.23
C SER A 108 4.42 16.14 -9.70
N PRO A 109 3.88 17.17 -10.40
CA PRO A 109 3.46 18.48 -9.89
C PRO A 109 2.13 18.40 -9.15
N GLY A 110 1.81 19.41 -8.34
CA GLY A 110 0.53 19.53 -7.65
C GLY A 110 0.68 19.75 -6.16
N PRO A 111 -0.09 19.04 -5.30
CA PRO A 111 0.14 19.03 -3.86
C PRO A 111 1.49 18.38 -3.53
N ASP A 112 1.97 18.55 -2.30
CA ASP A 112 3.20 17.88 -1.86
C ASP A 112 2.96 16.39 -1.52
N PHE A 113 1.76 16.10 -0.98
CA PHE A 113 1.36 14.74 -0.62
C PHE A 113 -0.07 14.43 -1.05
N VAL A 114 -0.27 13.14 -1.40
CA VAL A 114 -1.58 12.53 -1.53
C VAL A 114 -1.66 11.38 -0.53
N LEU A 115 -2.65 11.44 0.35
CA LEU A 115 -2.90 10.40 1.35
C LEU A 115 -4.17 9.63 1.00
N VAL A 116 -4.17 8.33 1.25
CA VAL A 116 -5.39 7.54 1.34
C VAL A 116 -5.64 7.27 2.82
N VAL A 117 -6.77 7.75 3.31
CA VAL A 117 -7.16 7.68 4.71
C VAL A 117 -8.42 6.83 4.85
N HIS A 118 -8.48 6.03 5.89
CA HIS A 118 -9.67 5.25 6.22
C HIS A 118 -9.99 5.42 7.70
N THR A 119 -11.10 6.08 7.98
CA THR A 119 -11.60 6.29 9.35
C THR A 119 -12.93 5.56 9.55
N ARG A 120 -13.34 5.42 10.80
CA ARG A 120 -14.61 4.79 11.13
C ARG A 120 -15.81 5.61 10.63
N ASP A 121 -15.73 6.94 10.78
CA ASP A 121 -16.83 7.87 10.53
C ASP A 121 -16.29 9.30 10.33
N MET A 122 -17.17 10.28 10.15
CA MET A 122 -16.81 11.69 10.01
C MET A 122 -16.15 12.27 11.29
N PRO A 123 -16.62 12.00 12.51
CA PRO A 123 -15.90 12.40 13.72
C PRO A 123 -14.45 11.88 13.76
N GLY A 124 -14.19 10.63 13.36
CA GLY A 124 -12.86 10.07 13.22
C GLY A 124 -12.00 10.86 12.22
N TYR A 125 -12.56 11.20 11.05
CA TYR A 125 -11.84 12.03 10.07
C TYR A 125 -11.52 13.43 10.63
N LEU A 126 -12.45 14.07 11.33
CA LEU A 126 -12.19 15.37 11.95
C LEU A 126 -11.06 15.31 13.00
N ALA A 127 -11.03 14.24 13.80
CA ALA A 127 -9.95 14.02 14.75
C ALA A 127 -8.59 13.82 14.07
N LEU A 128 -8.54 13.02 13.00
CA LEU A 128 -7.35 12.87 12.16
C LEU A 128 -6.93 14.22 11.56
N SER A 129 -7.85 14.95 10.96
CA SER A 129 -7.58 16.26 10.37
C SER A 129 -7.00 17.25 11.37
N GLN A 130 -7.51 17.25 12.61
CA GLN A 130 -6.99 18.10 13.66
C GLN A 130 -5.54 17.76 14.01
N ARG A 131 -5.20 16.49 14.18
CA ARG A 131 -3.85 16.09 14.61
C ARG A 131 -2.80 16.12 13.50
N LEU A 132 -3.18 15.83 12.25
CA LEU A 132 -2.22 15.79 11.14
C LEU A 132 -2.11 17.11 10.37
N PHE A 133 -3.21 17.83 10.21
CA PHE A 133 -3.25 18.99 9.34
C PHE A 133 -3.37 20.32 10.10
N THR A 134 -4.40 20.46 10.92
CA THR A 134 -4.67 21.73 11.60
C THR A 134 -3.63 22.06 12.68
N ALA A 135 -3.10 21.04 13.37
CA ALA A 135 -2.06 21.22 14.39
C ALA A 135 -0.67 21.52 13.80
N ASP A 136 -0.46 21.33 12.50
CA ASP A 136 0.81 21.60 11.82
C ASP A 136 0.78 22.95 11.13
N ALA A 137 1.50 23.92 11.67
CA ALA A 137 1.62 25.27 11.10
C ALA A 137 2.25 25.32 9.70
N ASN A 138 2.91 24.24 9.25
CA ASN A 138 3.48 24.14 7.90
C ASN A 138 2.47 23.61 6.86
N VAL A 139 1.31 23.10 7.28
CA VAL A 139 0.25 22.68 6.36
C VAL A 139 -0.50 23.93 5.88
N ARG A 140 -0.32 24.27 4.60
CA ARG A 140 -0.94 25.44 3.96
C ARG A 140 -2.35 25.15 3.48
N ASN A 141 -2.55 23.99 2.85
CA ASN A 141 -3.82 23.65 2.22
C ASN A 141 -4.09 22.15 2.27
N VAL A 142 -5.35 21.81 2.49
CA VAL A 142 -5.84 20.44 2.50
C VAL A 142 -7.11 20.36 1.68
N LYS A 143 -7.17 19.39 0.76
CA LYS A 143 -8.40 19.04 0.03
C LYS A 143 -8.72 17.58 0.30
N ALA A 144 -9.92 17.32 0.80
CA ALA A 144 -10.40 15.98 1.13
C ALA A 144 -11.51 15.56 0.18
N PHE A 145 -11.37 14.39 -0.44
CA PHE A 145 -12.34 13.79 -1.35
C PHE A 145 -12.85 12.51 -0.74
N PHE A 146 -14.09 12.52 -0.26
CA PHE A 146 -14.71 11.36 0.34
C PHE A 146 -15.18 10.40 -0.74
N SER A 147 -14.75 9.15 -0.65
CA SER A 147 -15.10 8.12 -1.62
C SER A 147 -16.57 7.73 -1.47
N THR A 148 -17.32 7.87 -2.55
CA THR A 148 -18.71 7.42 -2.63
C THR A 148 -18.81 5.98 -3.13
N LYS A 149 -17.80 5.48 -3.85
CA LYS A 149 -17.71 4.12 -4.38
C LYS A 149 -16.27 3.76 -4.72
N ARG A 150 -15.82 2.61 -4.26
CA ARG A 150 -14.58 1.99 -4.70
C ARG A 150 -14.85 1.08 -5.90
N ALA A 151 -14.64 1.58 -7.12
CA ALA A 151 -14.92 0.81 -8.33
C ALA A 151 -13.89 -0.29 -8.58
N LYS A 152 -12.62 -0.07 -8.23
CA LYS A 152 -11.51 -1.04 -8.35
C LYS A 152 -10.50 -0.83 -7.23
N PHE A 153 -9.95 -1.92 -6.73
CA PHE A 153 -8.80 -1.93 -5.84
C PHE A 153 -7.91 -3.11 -6.23
N GLU A 154 -6.75 -2.82 -6.78
CA GLU A 154 -5.77 -3.80 -7.25
C GLU A 154 -4.40 -3.41 -6.74
N THR A 155 -3.69 -4.36 -6.13
CA THR A 155 -2.35 -4.14 -5.57
C THR A 155 -1.24 -4.73 -6.43
N LYS A 156 -1.61 -5.40 -7.52
CA LYS A 156 -0.67 -6.09 -8.39
C LYS A 156 0.27 -5.10 -9.12
N VAL A 157 1.57 -5.35 -9.01
CA VAL A 157 2.60 -4.64 -9.78
C VAL A 157 2.81 -5.37 -11.11
N PRO A 158 2.75 -4.68 -12.28
CA PRO A 158 3.05 -5.30 -13.57
C PRO A 158 4.49 -5.82 -13.61
N LEU A 159 4.66 -7.08 -14.00
CA LEU A 159 5.96 -7.72 -14.20
C LEU A 159 6.20 -7.95 -15.68
N ALA A 160 7.44 -7.75 -16.14
CA ALA A 160 7.86 -8.11 -17.49
C ALA A 160 8.07 -9.63 -17.57
N LEU A 161 6.98 -10.38 -17.73
CA LEU A 161 7.04 -11.81 -17.98
C LEU A 161 7.55 -12.01 -19.42
N THR A 162 8.77 -12.49 -19.58
CA THR A 162 9.28 -12.96 -20.88
C THR A 162 8.43 -14.15 -21.32
N GLN A 163 7.77 -14.03 -22.48
CA GLN A 163 7.07 -15.13 -23.15
C GLN A 163 8.04 -16.19 -23.59
#